data_3d229734e03a3c430eced84e4f6888fc
#
_entry.id   3d229734e03a3c430eced84e4f6888fc
#
_cell.length_a   1.000
_cell.length_b   1.000
_cell.length_c   1.000
_cell.angle_alpha   90.00
_cell.angle_beta   90.00
_cell.angle_gamma   90.00
#
_symmetry.space_group_name_H-M   'P 1'
#
loop_
_entity.id
_entity.type
_entity.pdbx_description
1 polymer ?
#
loop_
_entity_poly.entity_id
_entity_poly.type
_entity_poly.pdbx_seq_one_letter_code
_entity_poly.pdbx_strand_id
1 'polypeptide(L)'
;SPRLALPFLFAAQAQKEVFHNEALSLLDILVQANVQSAVLTTPPVSPALGQCWLVPPSASGAWAGQAGSIAAWTSGGWRFIAPFEGLRVHVADEGCAHVYLSGAWVTDAVRTSGYYVAGVKVVGAQQAAIAAPTGGSVIDTQSRAVLGSILTALHNHGLIA
;
A
#
# COMPACT_ATOMS: atom_id res chain seq x y z
N SER A 1 -3.86 -23.09 0.29
CA SER A 1 -3.29 -21.96 -0.45
C SER A 1 -2.02 -21.45 0.23
N PRO A 2 -1.07 -20.85 -0.50
CA PRO A 2 0.27 -20.52 0.02
C PRO A 2 0.29 -19.40 1.08
N ARG A 3 -0.59 -18.40 0.97
CA ARG A 3 -0.58 -17.23 1.87
C ARG A 3 -1.45 -17.41 3.11
N LEU A 4 -2.68 -17.85 2.90
CA LEU A 4 -3.68 -17.93 3.96
C LEU A 4 -3.88 -19.36 4.49
N ALA A 5 -3.12 -20.34 3.99
CA ALA A 5 -3.23 -21.76 4.33
C ALA A 5 -4.67 -22.32 4.19
N LEU A 6 -5.46 -21.77 3.24
CA LEU A 6 -6.81 -22.26 2.98
C LEU A 6 -6.74 -23.69 2.47
N PRO A 7 -7.49 -24.64 3.06
CA PRO A 7 -7.46 -26.04 2.63
C PRO A 7 -8.04 -26.19 1.22
N PHE A 8 -7.30 -26.90 0.35
CA PHE A 8 -7.79 -27.28 -0.96
C PHE A 8 -8.54 -28.61 -0.89
N LEU A 9 -9.51 -28.76 -1.78
CA LEU A 9 -10.16 -30.04 -2.00
C LEU A 9 -9.24 -30.96 -2.79
N PHE A 10 -9.21 -32.24 -2.40
CA PHE A 10 -8.49 -33.27 -3.13
C PHE A 10 -9.45 -34.04 -4.05
N ALA A 11 -8.89 -34.62 -5.11
CA ALA A 11 -9.66 -35.33 -6.17
C ALA A 11 -10.41 -36.54 -5.62
N ALA A 12 -11.72 -36.39 -5.41
CA ALA A 12 -12.66 -37.49 -5.19
C ALA A 12 -14.11 -37.12 -5.57
N GLN A 13 -14.33 -35.86 -6.04
CA GLN A 13 -15.65 -35.37 -6.45
C GLN A 13 -15.53 -34.78 -7.85
N ALA A 14 -16.29 -35.28 -8.81
CA ALA A 14 -16.23 -34.90 -10.23
C ALA A 14 -16.09 -33.38 -10.45
N GLN A 15 -14.87 -32.92 -10.77
CA GLN A 15 -14.46 -31.56 -11.20
C GLN A 15 -14.83 -30.39 -10.28
N LYS A 16 -15.47 -30.59 -9.14
CA LYS A 16 -15.80 -29.51 -8.18
C LYS A 16 -14.54 -28.94 -7.54
N GLU A 17 -13.52 -29.77 -7.35
CA GLU A 17 -12.23 -29.39 -6.78
C GLU A 17 -11.52 -28.32 -7.61
N VAL A 18 -11.61 -28.35 -8.93
CA VAL A 18 -10.93 -27.40 -9.82
C VAL A 18 -11.48 -25.98 -9.61
N PHE A 19 -12.79 -25.80 -9.73
CA PHE A 19 -13.44 -24.50 -9.55
C PHE A 19 -13.33 -24.00 -8.12
N HIS A 20 -13.43 -24.89 -7.14
CA HIS A 20 -13.34 -24.52 -5.74
C HIS A 20 -11.92 -24.08 -5.37
N ASN A 21 -10.91 -24.82 -5.80
CA ASN A 21 -9.52 -24.49 -5.55
C ASN A 21 -9.09 -23.23 -6.31
N GLU A 22 -9.65 -22.99 -7.49
CA GLU A 22 -9.49 -21.73 -8.21
C GLU A 22 -10.02 -20.54 -7.39
N ALA A 23 -11.25 -20.64 -6.87
CA ALA A 23 -11.84 -19.60 -6.03
C ALA A 23 -11.01 -19.35 -4.75
N LEU A 24 -10.54 -20.41 -4.10
CA LEU A 24 -9.66 -20.30 -2.94
C LEU A 24 -8.32 -19.65 -3.26
N SER A 25 -7.76 -19.93 -4.45
CA SER A 25 -6.52 -19.29 -4.91
C SER A 25 -6.72 -17.80 -5.17
N LEU A 26 -7.86 -17.39 -5.76
CA LEU A 26 -8.21 -16.00 -5.95
C LEU A 26 -8.40 -15.27 -4.59
N LEU A 27 -9.09 -15.88 -3.65
CA LEU A 27 -9.25 -15.36 -2.30
C LEU A 27 -7.89 -15.20 -1.59
N ASP A 28 -7.01 -16.17 -1.72
CA ASP A 28 -5.66 -16.12 -1.15
C ASP A 28 -4.85 -14.93 -1.65
N ILE A 29 -5.03 -14.55 -2.91
CA ILE A 29 -4.34 -13.41 -3.52
C ILE A 29 -4.99 -12.08 -3.10
N LEU A 30 -6.32 -12.02 -3.11
CA LEU A 30 -7.09 -10.78 -2.95
C LEU A 30 -7.32 -10.35 -1.50
N VAL A 31 -7.41 -11.32 -0.57
CA VAL A 31 -7.61 -10.98 0.85
C VAL A 31 -6.32 -10.38 1.41
N GLN A 32 -6.38 -9.13 1.84
CA GLN A 32 -5.22 -8.35 2.26
C GLN A 32 -4.08 -8.45 1.23
N ALA A 33 -4.39 -8.10 0.00
CA ALA A 33 -3.47 -8.22 -1.12
C ALA A 33 -2.14 -7.52 -0.82
N ASN A 34 -1.05 -8.27 -0.95
CA ASN A 34 0.31 -7.79 -0.73
C ASN A 34 1.15 -8.17 -1.95
N VAL A 35 1.80 -7.18 -2.55
CA VAL A 35 2.67 -7.35 -3.71
C VAL A 35 4.10 -6.96 -3.36
N GLN A 36 5.07 -7.63 -3.95
CA GLN A 36 6.49 -7.40 -3.69
C GLN A 36 6.93 -6.04 -4.24
N SER A 37 6.44 -5.68 -5.43
CA SER A 37 6.79 -4.46 -6.16
C SER A 37 5.72 -4.07 -7.16
N ALA A 38 5.68 -2.79 -7.52
CA ALA A 38 4.85 -2.23 -8.58
C ALA A 38 5.65 -1.73 -9.79
N VAL A 39 6.99 -1.84 -9.75
CA VAL A 39 7.87 -1.27 -10.79
C VAL A 39 8.69 -2.31 -11.56
N LEU A 40 8.63 -3.57 -11.15
CA LEU A 40 9.38 -4.64 -11.80
C LEU A 40 8.80 -4.94 -13.19
N THR A 41 9.58 -4.72 -14.25
CA THR A 41 9.12 -4.88 -15.64
C THR A 41 9.30 -6.28 -16.22
N THR A 42 10.08 -7.13 -15.56
CA THR A 42 10.33 -8.51 -15.99
C THR A 42 10.03 -9.47 -14.85
N PRO A 43 9.29 -10.56 -15.11
CA PRO A 43 8.99 -11.55 -14.08
C PRO A 43 10.26 -12.08 -13.43
N PRO A 44 10.28 -12.31 -12.10
CA PRO A 44 11.41 -12.96 -11.45
C PRO A 44 11.59 -14.40 -11.96
N VAL A 45 12.84 -14.85 -12.01
CA VAL A 45 13.21 -16.17 -12.55
C VAL A 45 12.72 -17.32 -11.65
N SER A 46 12.69 -17.10 -10.33
CA SER A 46 12.34 -18.13 -9.34
C SER A 46 11.45 -17.53 -8.25
N PRO A 47 10.21 -17.16 -8.57
CA PRO A 47 9.30 -16.65 -7.55
C PRO A 47 8.87 -17.75 -6.59
N ALA A 48 8.70 -17.42 -5.31
CA ALA A 48 8.10 -18.34 -4.34
C ALA A 48 6.58 -18.40 -4.52
N LEU A 49 5.97 -19.55 -4.19
CA LEU A 49 4.52 -19.71 -4.24
C LEU A 49 3.83 -18.66 -3.35
N GLY A 50 2.80 -18.02 -3.92
CA GLY A 50 2.02 -16.97 -3.26
C GLY A 50 2.63 -15.57 -3.36
N GLN A 51 3.82 -15.39 -3.90
CA GLN A 51 4.32 -14.06 -4.18
C GLN A 51 3.53 -13.39 -5.31
N CYS A 52 3.30 -12.10 -5.15
CA CYS A 52 2.51 -11.27 -6.07
C CYS A 52 3.25 -10.00 -6.46
N TRP A 53 2.92 -9.45 -7.63
CA TRP A 53 3.45 -8.18 -8.15
C TRP A 53 2.34 -7.39 -8.84
N LEU A 54 2.43 -6.06 -8.84
CA LEU A 54 1.69 -5.25 -9.79
C LEU A 54 2.46 -5.19 -11.11
N VAL A 55 1.77 -5.48 -12.20
CA VAL A 55 2.38 -5.49 -13.54
C VAL A 55 2.41 -4.07 -14.11
N PRO A 56 3.60 -3.45 -14.30
CA PRO A 56 3.67 -2.11 -14.87
C PRO A 56 3.34 -2.10 -16.38
N PRO A 57 3.03 -0.91 -16.96
CA PRO A 57 2.65 -0.80 -18.38
C PRO A 57 3.70 -1.34 -19.37
N SER A 58 5.00 -1.27 -19.03
CA SER A 58 6.11 -1.70 -19.87
C SER A 58 6.57 -3.14 -19.62
N ALA A 59 5.74 -3.96 -19.02
CA ALA A 59 6.11 -5.32 -18.65
C ALA A 59 6.38 -6.23 -19.85
N SER A 60 7.32 -7.15 -19.69
CA SER A 60 7.80 -8.08 -20.70
C SER A 60 7.72 -9.54 -20.25
N GLY A 61 8.16 -10.46 -21.10
CA GLY A 61 8.16 -11.90 -20.80
C GLY A 61 6.76 -12.43 -20.56
N ALA A 62 6.59 -13.24 -19.51
CA ALA A 62 5.30 -13.83 -19.16
C ALA A 62 4.25 -12.79 -18.69
N TRP A 63 4.65 -11.55 -18.44
CA TRP A 63 3.75 -10.47 -18.03
C TRP A 63 3.32 -9.55 -19.18
N ALA A 64 3.80 -9.80 -20.40
CA ALA A 64 3.43 -9.00 -21.56
C ALA A 64 1.90 -9.01 -21.77
N GLY A 65 1.32 -7.83 -21.98
CA GLY A 65 -0.13 -7.67 -22.16
C GLY A 65 -0.96 -7.71 -20.86
N GLN A 66 -0.33 -7.85 -19.69
CA GLN A 66 -1.03 -7.93 -18.40
C GLN A 66 -0.90 -6.64 -17.56
N ALA A 67 -0.61 -5.52 -18.22
CA ALA A 67 -0.43 -4.23 -17.57
C ALA A 67 -1.58 -3.90 -16.60
N GLY A 68 -1.25 -3.45 -15.40
CA GLY A 68 -2.19 -3.11 -14.33
C GLY A 68 -2.70 -4.30 -13.52
N SER A 69 -2.53 -5.55 -13.98
CA SER A 69 -2.98 -6.73 -13.24
C SER A 69 -2.10 -7.03 -12.03
N ILE A 70 -2.68 -7.73 -11.05
CA ILE A 70 -1.88 -8.43 -10.03
C ILE A 70 -1.42 -9.74 -10.66
N ALA A 71 -0.11 -9.94 -10.78
CA ALA A 71 0.52 -11.19 -11.18
C ALA A 71 0.89 -11.99 -9.92
N ALA A 72 0.30 -13.16 -9.72
CA ALA A 72 0.58 -14.06 -8.62
C ALA A 72 1.24 -15.34 -9.11
N TRP A 73 2.26 -15.81 -8.39
CA TRP A 73 2.89 -17.09 -8.68
C TRP A 73 2.20 -18.23 -7.92
N THR A 74 1.64 -19.17 -8.65
CA THR A 74 0.91 -20.32 -8.11
C THR A 74 1.56 -21.64 -8.53
N SER A 75 1.11 -22.75 -7.98
CA SER A 75 1.55 -24.09 -8.43
C SER A 75 1.24 -24.39 -9.90
N GLY A 76 0.27 -23.69 -10.49
CA GLY A 76 -0.08 -23.75 -11.90
C GLY A 76 0.63 -22.69 -12.77
N GLY A 77 1.61 -21.94 -12.23
CA GLY A 77 2.28 -20.84 -12.91
C GLY A 77 1.69 -19.48 -12.60
N TRP A 78 1.92 -18.52 -13.50
CA TRP A 78 1.42 -17.15 -13.33
C TRP A 78 -0.11 -17.11 -13.43
N ARG A 79 -0.70 -16.43 -12.44
CA ARG A 79 -2.12 -16.08 -12.41
C ARG A 79 -2.24 -14.56 -12.43
N PHE A 80 -3.06 -14.03 -13.32
CA PHE A 80 -3.30 -12.60 -13.46
C PHE A 80 -4.70 -12.24 -13.01
N ILE A 81 -4.82 -11.24 -12.17
CA ILE A 81 -6.09 -10.70 -11.69
C ILE A 81 -6.20 -9.27 -12.19
N ALA A 82 -7.18 -9.03 -13.05
CA ALA A 82 -7.47 -7.68 -13.51
C ALA A 82 -7.91 -6.80 -12.35
N PRO A 83 -7.44 -5.56 -12.28
CA PRO A 83 -7.87 -4.65 -11.23
C PRO A 83 -9.33 -4.23 -11.42
N PHE A 84 -9.99 -3.89 -10.33
CA PHE A 84 -11.32 -3.31 -10.31
C PHE A 84 -11.35 -2.09 -9.39
N GLU A 85 -12.32 -1.21 -9.59
CA GLU A 85 -12.44 0.04 -8.83
C GLU A 85 -12.47 -0.20 -7.32
N GLY A 86 -11.63 0.50 -6.58
CA GLY A 86 -11.48 0.37 -5.14
C GLY A 86 -10.58 -0.78 -4.67
N LEU A 87 -10.06 -1.62 -5.58
CA LEU A 87 -9.09 -2.66 -5.20
C LEU A 87 -7.86 -2.02 -4.57
N ARG A 88 -7.47 -2.52 -3.39
CA ARG A 88 -6.34 -2.00 -2.62
C ARG A 88 -5.30 -3.09 -2.41
N VAL A 89 -4.03 -2.77 -2.64
CA VAL A 89 -2.89 -3.65 -2.42
C VAL A 89 -1.82 -2.94 -1.59
N HIS A 90 -1.14 -3.66 -0.72
CA HIS A 90 0.08 -3.17 -0.09
C HIS A 90 1.27 -3.46 -0.99
N VAL A 91 2.11 -2.47 -1.26
CA VAL A 91 3.33 -2.59 -2.06
C VAL A 91 4.52 -2.62 -1.10
N ALA A 92 5.13 -3.80 -0.96
CA ALA A 92 6.08 -4.07 0.11
C ALA A 92 7.37 -3.24 0.01
N ASP A 93 7.92 -3.09 -1.20
CA ASP A 93 9.15 -2.31 -1.44
C ASP A 93 8.93 -0.79 -1.30
N GLU A 94 7.70 -0.31 -1.44
CA GLU A 94 7.33 1.09 -1.24
C GLU A 94 6.85 1.39 0.19
N GLY A 95 6.47 0.37 0.96
CA GLY A 95 5.95 0.49 2.33
C GLY A 95 4.61 1.26 2.41
N CYS A 96 3.82 1.24 1.34
CA CYS A 96 2.53 1.93 1.27
C CYS A 96 1.51 1.12 0.48
N ALA A 97 0.24 1.53 0.54
CA ALA A 97 -0.80 0.93 -0.26
C ALA A 97 -0.98 1.66 -1.60
N HIS A 98 -1.35 0.90 -2.63
CA HIS A 98 -1.91 1.43 -3.86
C HIS A 98 -3.39 1.08 -3.94
N VAL A 99 -4.19 1.98 -4.50
CA VAL A 99 -5.62 1.81 -4.73
C VAL A 99 -5.89 1.98 -6.21
N TYR A 100 -6.71 1.12 -6.80
CA TYR A 100 -7.12 1.26 -8.18
C TYR A 100 -8.32 2.20 -8.27
N LEU A 101 -8.14 3.37 -8.86
CA LEU A 101 -9.16 4.42 -8.99
C LEU A 101 -9.14 5.00 -10.40
N SER A 102 -10.32 5.14 -11.00
CA SER A 102 -10.50 5.78 -12.31
C SER A 102 -9.59 5.20 -13.41
N GLY A 103 -9.41 3.88 -13.38
CA GLY A 103 -8.64 3.17 -14.40
C GLY A 103 -7.12 3.12 -14.16
N ALA A 104 -6.62 3.59 -13.01
CA ALA A 104 -5.18 3.61 -12.69
C ALA A 104 -4.90 3.22 -11.24
N TRP A 105 -3.71 2.66 -11.00
CA TRP A 105 -3.17 2.51 -9.66
C TRP A 105 -2.64 3.84 -9.15
N VAL A 106 -3.12 4.29 -8.00
CA VAL A 106 -2.66 5.50 -7.32
C VAL A 106 -2.15 5.16 -5.94
N THR A 107 -1.06 5.78 -5.52
CA THR A 107 -0.50 5.58 -4.19
C THR A 107 -1.42 6.19 -3.14
N ASP A 108 -1.69 5.46 -2.07
CA ASP A 108 -2.51 5.93 -0.96
C ASP A 108 -1.93 7.19 -0.29
N ALA A 109 -2.83 8.01 0.23
CA ALA A 109 -2.49 9.20 1.00
C ALA A 109 -1.76 8.87 2.32
N VAL A 110 -2.08 7.75 2.95
CA VAL A 110 -1.46 7.30 4.19
C VAL A 110 -0.27 6.40 3.88
N ARG A 111 0.92 6.83 4.28
CA ARG A 111 2.19 6.10 4.12
C ARG A 111 2.91 5.99 5.45
N THR A 112 3.87 5.08 5.57
CA THR A 112 4.72 4.95 6.77
C THR A 112 5.48 6.23 7.13
N SER A 113 5.75 7.10 6.14
CA SER A 113 6.49 8.36 6.31
C SER A 113 5.60 9.58 6.56
N GLY A 114 4.26 9.42 6.57
CA GLY A 114 3.34 10.52 6.83
C GLY A 114 2.07 10.49 5.98
N TYR A 115 1.31 11.57 6.02
CA TYR A 115 0.11 11.79 5.22
C TYR A 115 0.41 12.67 4.00
N TYR A 116 -0.09 12.27 2.83
CA TYR A 116 0.18 12.92 1.55
C TYR A 116 -1.11 13.38 0.87
N VAL A 117 -1.07 14.56 0.27
CA VAL A 117 -2.14 15.09 -0.59
C VAL A 117 -1.52 15.41 -1.95
N ALA A 118 -2.07 14.85 -3.02
CA ALA A 118 -1.56 15.00 -4.39
C ALA A 118 -0.04 14.73 -4.50
N GLY A 119 0.46 13.72 -3.78
CA GLY A 119 1.88 13.38 -3.76
C GLY A 119 2.78 14.26 -2.87
N VAL A 120 2.24 15.32 -2.29
CA VAL A 120 2.96 16.21 -1.38
C VAL A 120 2.72 15.80 0.07
N LYS A 121 3.79 15.65 0.86
CA LYS A 121 3.68 15.35 2.29
C LYS A 121 3.14 16.58 3.04
N VAL A 122 1.97 16.44 3.67
CA VAL A 122 1.31 17.51 4.44
C VAL A 122 1.41 17.30 5.95
N VAL A 123 1.59 16.05 6.42
CA VAL A 123 1.86 15.72 7.82
C VAL A 123 2.97 14.69 7.87
N GLY A 124 4.02 14.97 8.62
CA GLY A 124 5.15 14.07 8.85
C GLY A 124 5.21 13.54 10.28
N ALA A 125 6.40 13.11 10.69
CA ALA A 125 6.66 12.77 12.08
C ALA A 125 6.50 13.98 12.98
N GLN A 126 6.05 13.74 14.22
CA GLN A 126 5.98 14.77 15.26
C GLN A 126 7.33 15.48 15.40
N GLN A 127 7.30 16.81 15.48
CA GLN A 127 8.48 17.63 15.68
C GLN A 127 8.77 17.82 17.17
N ALA A 128 10.01 18.20 17.48
CA ALA A 128 10.38 18.54 18.85
C ALA A 128 9.58 19.73 19.37
N ALA A 129 9.43 19.81 20.69
CA ALA A 129 8.78 20.94 21.34
C ALA A 129 9.50 22.27 21.00
N ILE A 130 8.72 23.29 20.73
CA ILE A 130 9.21 24.66 20.53
C ILE A 130 9.01 25.45 21.83
N ALA A 131 10.08 25.97 22.39
CA ALA A 131 10.00 26.75 23.63
C ALA A 131 9.22 28.04 23.41
N ALA A 132 8.42 28.42 24.41
CA ALA A 132 7.75 29.72 24.41
C ALA A 132 8.79 30.85 24.47
N PRO A 133 8.50 32.00 23.82
CA PRO A 133 9.43 33.13 23.84
C PRO A 133 9.62 33.71 25.24
N THR A 134 10.88 33.86 25.66
CA THR A 134 11.27 34.44 26.97
C THR A 134 12.30 35.53 26.79
N GLY A 135 12.41 36.44 27.77
CA GLY A 135 13.40 37.55 27.78
C GLY A 135 13.05 38.69 26.79
N GLY A 136 14.02 39.55 26.52
CA GLY A 136 13.88 40.74 25.67
C GLY A 136 13.63 42.02 26.46
N SER A 137 14.14 43.15 25.95
CA SER A 137 14.00 44.49 26.59
C SER A 137 12.66 45.15 26.30
N VAL A 138 12.02 44.80 25.18
CA VAL A 138 10.65 45.20 24.81
C VAL A 138 9.79 43.96 24.73
N ILE A 139 8.74 43.90 25.54
CA ILE A 139 7.86 42.75 25.61
C ILE A 139 6.51 43.10 24.96
N ASP A 140 6.24 42.53 23.81
CA ASP A 140 4.91 42.54 23.20
C ASP A 140 4.09 41.38 23.80
N THR A 141 3.25 41.70 24.79
CA THR A 141 2.42 40.71 25.49
C THR A 141 1.36 40.08 24.59
N GLN A 142 0.82 40.84 23.63
CA GLN A 142 -0.19 40.36 22.70
C GLN A 142 0.41 39.37 21.73
N SER A 143 1.53 39.67 21.11
CA SER A 143 2.24 38.74 20.21
C SER A 143 2.67 37.47 20.93
N ARG A 144 3.15 37.56 22.17
CA ARG A 144 3.50 36.37 22.97
C ARG A 144 2.28 35.49 23.30
N ALA A 145 1.13 36.10 23.61
CA ALA A 145 -0.11 35.37 23.85
C ALA A 145 -0.56 34.62 22.60
N VAL A 146 -0.48 35.26 21.43
CA VAL A 146 -0.84 34.61 20.14
C VAL A 146 0.13 33.47 19.83
N LEU A 147 1.44 33.67 19.97
CA LEU A 147 2.43 32.60 19.78
C LEU A 147 2.21 31.43 20.74
N GLY A 148 1.89 31.69 21.99
CA GLY A 148 1.55 30.68 22.99
C GLY A 148 0.30 29.85 22.55
N SER A 149 -0.72 30.53 22.03
CA SER A 149 -1.91 29.87 21.50
C SER A 149 -1.60 28.97 20.28
N ILE A 150 -0.74 29.45 19.37
CA ILE A 150 -0.29 28.66 18.20
C ILE A 150 0.48 27.42 18.67
N LEU A 151 1.44 27.58 19.59
CA LEU A 151 2.20 26.43 20.13
C LEU A 151 1.28 25.43 20.81
N THR A 152 0.32 25.88 21.60
CA THR A 152 -0.69 25.02 22.23
C THR A 152 -1.51 24.27 21.20
N ALA A 153 -1.93 24.92 20.13
CA ALA A 153 -2.68 24.26 19.05
C ALA A 153 -1.82 23.18 18.34
N LEU A 154 -0.56 23.48 18.00
CA LEU A 154 0.36 22.54 17.40
C LEU A 154 0.62 21.32 18.31
N HIS A 155 0.78 21.56 19.60
CA HIS A 155 0.94 20.51 20.62
C HIS A 155 -0.31 19.63 20.73
N ASN A 156 -1.50 20.25 20.83
CA ASN A 156 -2.78 19.52 20.92
C ASN A 156 -3.07 18.67 19.68
N HIS A 157 -2.60 19.08 18.51
CA HIS A 157 -2.67 18.30 17.28
C HIS A 157 -1.55 17.26 17.14
N GLY A 158 -0.61 17.20 18.10
CA GLY A 158 0.53 16.26 18.05
C GLY A 158 1.54 16.55 16.95
N LEU A 159 1.55 17.79 16.41
CA LEU A 159 2.49 18.21 15.36
C LEU A 159 3.87 18.55 15.92
N ILE A 160 3.94 18.95 17.18
CA ILE A 160 5.16 19.13 17.98
C ILE A 160 5.05 18.37 19.30
N ALA A 161 6.18 18.04 19.91
CA ALA A 161 6.24 17.34 21.20
C ALA A 161 5.91 18.28 22.37
#